data_d90fb648fb8a8973ba47414d042cb5f4
#
_entry.id   d90fb648fb8a8973ba47414d042cb5f4
#
_cell.length_a   1.000
_cell.length_b   1.000
_cell.length_c   1.000
_cell.angle_alpha   90.00
_cell.angle_beta   90.00
_cell.angle_gamma   90.00
#
_symmetry.space_group_name_H-M   'P 1'
#
loop_
_entity.id
_entity.type
_entity.pdbx_description
1 polymer ?
#
loop_
_entity_poly.entity_id
_entity_poly.type
_entity_poly.pdbx_seq_one_letter_code
_entity_poly.pdbx_strand_id
1 'polypeptide(L)'
;MRYCSILALVLFISCSEKNDNTGHGYFSDRQFSLDTVVIDPGDEIIFLEHDLFSADKSMDDKYLFNFNAHDHTLEKINLDDLRLEDKIPFEKEGPNGTGSSVGSIRMQNLNQLIFGGMDRATLFSLDGKKLSTVHYENFSLGGNFVESGEMIQSSPVLDIEAKRMFVLIEKIKDSGSALGILDLGEYEISRKELQTFEKLNNYRLTLWMGKSSLGFGIGVKIEKFGSKVILSNQITSSLMWHDTELDSLFMKTYSSQLTANEKVNSYKLEHETEESVETEYTKLHQEINFLPPFWDEKNQVFYRFSFQEIPSESKVEENIKSNIYLTALDKDLNLIGEILVPQLTKKPSKPFSGKFPRHFAKDGKIWIYENINDEMGFVVLTISD
;
A
#
# COMPACT_ATOMS: atom_id res chain seq x y z
N MET A 1 11.39 -59.65 -42.62
CA MET A 1 10.50 -58.84 -41.85
C MET A 1 11.19 -57.50 -41.55
N ARG A 2 10.82 -56.44 -42.24
CA ARG A 2 11.40 -55.08 -42.05
C ARG A 2 10.41 -54.30 -41.25
N TYR A 3 10.80 -53.87 -40.06
CA TYR A 3 10.04 -52.93 -39.23
C TYR A 3 10.36 -51.51 -39.68
N CYS A 4 9.35 -50.82 -40.17
CA CYS A 4 9.42 -49.42 -40.53
C CYS A 4 8.94 -48.61 -39.30
N SER A 5 9.88 -47.97 -38.61
CA SER A 5 9.56 -47.04 -37.47
C SER A 5 9.15 -45.71 -38.06
N ILE A 6 7.87 -45.35 -37.89
CA ILE A 6 7.34 -44.04 -38.24
C ILE A 6 7.63 -43.10 -37.01
N LEU A 7 8.52 -42.16 -37.24
CA LEU A 7 8.81 -41.08 -36.29
C LEU A 7 7.75 -39.99 -36.47
N ALA A 8 6.81 -39.92 -35.54
CA ALA A 8 5.81 -38.83 -35.50
C ALA A 8 6.47 -37.55 -35.00
N LEU A 9 6.66 -36.59 -35.89
CA LEU A 9 7.13 -35.25 -35.59
C LEU A 9 5.95 -34.44 -35.07
N VAL A 10 5.86 -34.22 -33.76
CA VAL A 10 4.87 -33.33 -33.13
C VAL A 10 5.39 -31.89 -33.27
N LEU A 11 4.81 -31.15 -34.19
CA LEU A 11 5.00 -29.72 -34.33
C LEU A 11 4.18 -29.02 -33.23
N PHE A 12 4.84 -28.53 -32.22
CA PHE A 12 4.26 -27.54 -31.29
C PHE A 12 4.10 -26.21 -32.03
N ILE A 13 2.90 -25.93 -32.48
CA ILE A 13 2.52 -24.58 -32.93
C ILE A 13 2.32 -23.78 -31.65
N SER A 14 3.35 -23.09 -31.23
CA SER A 14 3.22 -21.99 -30.23
C SER A 14 2.47 -20.87 -30.93
N CYS A 15 1.17 -20.74 -30.66
CA CYS A 15 0.46 -19.51 -30.94
C CYS A 15 1.03 -18.45 -29.98
N SER A 16 1.98 -17.67 -30.44
CA SER A 16 2.29 -16.38 -29.87
C SER A 16 1.09 -15.48 -30.16
N GLU A 17 0.19 -15.31 -29.19
CA GLU A 17 -0.73 -14.19 -29.22
C GLU A 17 0.14 -12.92 -29.25
N LYS A 18 0.02 -12.16 -30.34
CA LYS A 18 0.50 -10.78 -30.38
C LYS A 18 -0.29 -10.03 -29.34
N ASN A 19 0.29 -9.86 -28.15
CA ASN A 19 -0.15 -8.85 -27.22
C ASN A 19 0.04 -7.51 -27.93
N ASP A 20 -1.05 -6.83 -28.26
CA ASP A 20 -1.03 -5.41 -28.60
C ASP A 20 -0.63 -4.67 -27.32
N ASN A 21 0.68 -4.55 -27.12
CA ASN A 21 1.28 -3.88 -25.99
C ASN A 21 0.99 -2.38 -26.16
N THR A 22 -0.05 -1.87 -25.49
CA THR A 22 -0.42 -0.46 -25.49
C THR A 22 0.45 0.37 -24.57
N GLY A 23 1.65 -0.10 -24.23
CA GLY A 23 2.62 0.59 -23.36
C GLY A 23 3.21 1.83 -24.05
N HIS A 24 3.33 2.91 -23.27
CA HIS A 24 3.92 4.16 -23.70
C HIS A 24 5.19 4.48 -22.91
N GLY A 25 6.17 5.12 -23.57
CA GLY A 25 7.39 5.59 -22.93
C GLY A 25 8.24 4.45 -22.37
N TYR A 26 8.50 4.43 -21.07
CA TYR A 26 9.31 3.42 -20.38
C TYR A 26 8.90 1.97 -20.67
N PHE A 27 7.63 1.73 -20.98
CA PHE A 27 7.09 0.40 -21.25
C PHE A 27 7.02 0.05 -22.75
N SER A 28 7.43 0.93 -23.64
CA SER A 28 7.49 0.64 -25.07
C SER A 28 8.48 -0.51 -25.30
N ASP A 29 8.09 -1.48 -26.10
CA ASP A 29 8.91 -2.66 -26.46
C ASP A 29 9.26 -3.62 -25.31
N ARG A 30 8.73 -3.39 -24.08
CA ARG A 30 8.94 -4.27 -22.95
C ARG A 30 7.94 -5.40 -22.89
N GLN A 31 8.42 -6.58 -22.49
CA GLN A 31 7.61 -7.77 -22.30
C GLN A 31 7.24 -7.94 -20.83
N PHE A 32 6.06 -8.49 -20.61
CA PHE A 32 5.52 -8.74 -19.28
C PHE A 32 5.28 -10.23 -19.10
N SER A 33 5.77 -10.78 -18.02
CA SER A 33 5.47 -12.15 -17.61
C SER A 33 5.08 -12.20 -16.15
N LEU A 34 4.19 -13.13 -15.83
CA LEU A 34 3.79 -13.41 -14.44
C LEU A 34 4.33 -14.80 -14.07
N ASP A 35 4.81 -14.87 -12.86
CA ASP A 35 5.15 -16.11 -12.18
C ASP A 35 4.49 -16.11 -10.80
N THR A 36 4.43 -17.26 -10.16
CA THR A 36 3.82 -17.39 -8.84
C THR A 36 4.82 -18.11 -7.93
N VAL A 37 5.03 -17.54 -6.76
CA VAL A 37 5.87 -18.12 -5.72
C VAL A 37 5.05 -18.30 -4.44
N VAL A 38 5.34 -19.36 -3.69
CA VAL A 38 4.72 -19.65 -2.40
C VAL A 38 5.81 -19.72 -1.35
N ILE A 39 5.54 -19.14 -0.19
CA ILE A 39 6.44 -19.16 0.96
C ILE A 39 6.24 -20.47 1.71
N ASP A 40 7.31 -21.20 1.91
CA ASP A 40 7.33 -22.40 2.74
C ASP A 40 7.24 -22.01 4.22
N PRO A 41 6.16 -22.34 4.93
CA PRO A 41 6.02 -22.05 6.35
C PRO A 41 6.78 -23.04 7.24
N GLY A 42 7.32 -24.14 6.69
CA GLY A 42 7.85 -25.27 7.47
C GLY A 42 6.77 -25.95 8.29
N ASP A 43 7.03 -26.14 9.58
CA ASP A 43 6.06 -26.73 10.53
C ASP A 43 5.16 -25.65 11.21
N GLU A 44 5.25 -24.39 10.76
CA GLU A 44 4.55 -23.24 11.34
C GLU A 44 3.39 -22.80 10.49
N ILE A 45 2.59 -21.85 11.00
CA ILE A 45 1.53 -21.16 10.28
C ILE A 45 1.91 -19.70 10.15
N ILE A 46 1.84 -19.15 8.94
CA ILE A 46 2.05 -17.73 8.67
C ILE A 46 0.71 -17.00 8.80
N PHE A 47 0.72 -15.85 9.44
CA PHE A 47 -0.46 -15.03 9.64
C PHE A 47 -0.84 -14.27 8.36
N LEU A 48 -1.99 -14.56 7.79
CA LEU A 48 -2.47 -14.00 6.52
C LEU A 48 -3.65 -13.03 6.66
N GLU A 49 -4.12 -12.80 7.87
CA GLU A 49 -5.26 -11.90 8.08
C GLU A 49 -4.94 -10.46 7.64
N HIS A 50 -5.96 -9.77 7.21
CA HIS A 50 -5.87 -8.37 6.79
C HIS A 50 -4.94 -8.10 5.61
N ASP A 51 -4.72 -9.08 4.72
CA ASP A 51 -3.95 -8.92 3.48
C ASP A 51 -2.55 -8.32 3.72
N LEU A 52 -1.84 -8.80 4.73
CA LEU A 52 -0.52 -8.31 5.16
C LEU A 52 -0.49 -6.81 5.53
N PHE A 53 -1.56 -6.29 6.13
CA PHE A 53 -1.63 -4.89 6.54
C PHE A 53 -0.51 -4.50 7.50
N SER A 54 -0.15 -5.40 8.43
CA SER A 54 0.93 -5.22 9.39
C SER A 54 2.24 -5.87 8.94
N ALA A 55 2.56 -5.73 7.65
CA ALA A 55 3.83 -6.21 7.10
C ALA A 55 4.64 -5.08 6.50
N ASP A 56 5.96 -5.21 6.50
CA ASP A 56 6.86 -4.31 5.78
C ASP A 56 8.13 -5.03 5.33
N LYS A 57 8.71 -4.56 4.22
CA LYS A 57 9.90 -5.15 3.61
C LYS A 57 11.16 -4.55 4.24
N SER A 58 12.21 -5.36 4.43
CA SER A 58 13.53 -4.87 4.84
C SER A 58 14.13 -3.94 3.79
N MET A 59 15.03 -3.05 4.23
CA MET A 59 15.68 -2.06 3.36
C MET A 59 16.60 -2.70 2.30
N ASP A 60 17.08 -3.93 2.54
CA ASP A 60 17.92 -4.71 1.62
C ASP A 60 17.12 -5.66 0.72
N ASP A 61 15.78 -5.55 0.72
CA ASP A 61 14.84 -6.34 -0.07
C ASP A 61 14.87 -7.86 0.23
N LYS A 62 15.64 -8.30 1.22
CA LYS A 62 15.83 -9.71 1.51
C LYS A 62 14.69 -10.32 2.32
N TYR A 63 14.10 -9.54 3.22
CA TYR A 63 13.08 -10.03 4.15
C TYR A 63 11.76 -9.27 4.02
N LEU A 64 10.66 -9.99 4.21
CA LEU A 64 9.38 -9.42 4.59
C LEU A 64 9.15 -9.71 6.06
N PHE A 65 8.84 -8.68 6.83
CA PHE A 65 8.43 -8.79 8.22
C PHE A 65 6.91 -8.66 8.30
N ASN A 66 6.23 -9.63 8.91
CA ASN A 66 4.79 -9.64 9.09
C ASN A 66 4.46 -9.79 10.58
N PHE A 67 3.72 -8.84 11.14
CA PHE A 67 3.36 -8.93 12.55
C PHE A 67 2.08 -9.73 12.74
N ASN A 68 2.21 -10.87 13.39
CA ASN A 68 1.10 -11.72 13.78
C ASN A 68 0.51 -11.22 15.10
N ALA A 69 -0.67 -10.58 15.01
CA ALA A 69 -1.36 -10.04 16.20
C ALA A 69 -1.98 -11.13 17.08
N HIS A 70 -2.11 -12.37 16.60
CA HIS A 70 -2.70 -13.50 17.32
C HIS A 70 -1.77 -14.03 18.39
N ASP A 71 -0.58 -14.44 17.98
CA ASP A 71 0.45 -14.99 18.87
C ASP A 71 1.51 -13.96 19.30
N HIS A 72 1.37 -12.74 18.81
CA HIS A 72 2.21 -11.59 19.13
C HIS A 72 3.68 -11.78 18.75
N THR A 73 3.89 -12.29 17.55
CA THR A 73 5.20 -12.53 16.96
C THR A 73 5.43 -11.71 15.71
N LEU A 74 6.68 -11.40 15.42
CA LEU A 74 7.12 -10.84 14.16
C LEU A 74 7.66 -11.98 13.30
N GLU A 75 6.94 -12.33 12.26
CA GLU A 75 7.31 -13.35 11.29
C GLU A 75 8.37 -12.78 10.35
N LYS A 76 9.55 -13.41 10.31
CA LYS A 76 10.66 -13.05 9.42
C LYS A 76 10.67 -13.98 8.23
N ILE A 77 10.26 -13.50 7.08
CA ILE A 77 10.12 -14.25 5.85
C ILE A 77 11.29 -13.93 4.95
N ASN A 78 12.09 -14.95 4.61
CA ASN A 78 13.20 -14.82 3.66
C ASN A 78 12.64 -14.91 2.24
N LEU A 79 12.69 -13.79 1.51
CA LEU A 79 12.17 -13.67 0.15
C LEU A 79 13.11 -14.28 -0.90
N ASP A 80 14.40 -14.50 -0.59
CA ASP A 80 15.34 -15.16 -1.48
C ASP A 80 15.17 -16.67 -1.44
N ASP A 81 15.00 -17.23 -0.23
CA ASP A 81 14.83 -18.65 0.03
C ASP A 81 13.35 -19.10 -0.02
N LEU A 82 12.42 -18.14 -0.13
CA LEU A 82 10.96 -18.36 -0.16
C LEU A 82 10.46 -19.16 1.05
N ARG A 83 10.89 -18.80 2.26
CA ARG A 83 10.50 -19.52 3.47
C ARG A 83 10.35 -18.60 4.68
N LEU A 84 9.55 -19.04 5.64
CA LEU A 84 9.56 -18.51 6.99
C LEU A 84 10.88 -18.89 7.66
N GLU A 85 11.67 -17.88 8.07
CA GLU A 85 12.97 -18.09 8.68
C GLU A 85 12.87 -18.11 10.21
N ASP A 86 12.03 -17.23 10.79
CA ASP A 86 11.91 -17.10 12.24
C ASP A 86 10.56 -16.46 12.62
N LYS A 87 10.11 -16.73 13.87
CA LYS A 87 9.00 -16.05 14.53
C LYS A 87 9.53 -15.41 15.81
N ILE A 88 9.80 -14.13 15.76
CA ILE A 88 10.42 -13.36 16.83
C ILE A 88 9.32 -12.91 17.81
N PRO A 89 9.35 -13.35 19.08
CA PRO A 89 8.32 -13.00 20.04
C PRO A 89 8.43 -11.53 20.47
N PHE A 90 7.27 -10.87 20.59
CA PHE A 90 7.14 -9.54 21.17
C PHE A 90 6.28 -9.60 22.42
N GLU A 91 6.63 -8.82 23.44
CA GLU A 91 5.81 -8.71 24.64
C GLU A 91 4.56 -7.89 24.35
N LYS A 92 3.39 -8.38 24.78
CA LYS A 92 2.14 -7.61 24.70
C LYS A 92 2.09 -6.53 25.78
N GLU A 93 2.54 -6.85 26.96
CA GLU A 93 2.52 -5.99 28.16
C GLU A 93 3.92 -5.86 28.76
N GLY A 94 4.10 -4.98 29.73
CA GLY A 94 5.38 -4.77 30.39
C GLY A 94 6.27 -3.70 29.75
N PRO A 95 7.53 -3.58 30.16
CA PRO A 95 8.42 -2.50 29.70
C PRO A 95 8.65 -2.52 28.19
N ASN A 96 8.71 -3.72 27.59
CA ASN A 96 8.85 -3.88 26.14
C ASN A 96 7.51 -4.12 25.43
N GLY A 97 6.38 -3.98 26.12
CA GLY A 97 5.07 -4.29 25.55
C GLY A 97 4.73 -3.39 24.36
N THR A 98 4.20 -3.99 23.29
CA THR A 98 3.68 -3.29 22.11
C THR A 98 2.28 -2.72 22.38
N GLY A 99 1.57 -3.23 23.38
CA GLY A 99 0.14 -3.01 23.61
C GLY A 99 -0.74 -4.07 22.97
N SER A 100 -2.03 -3.99 23.22
CA SER A 100 -3.02 -4.95 22.70
C SER A 100 -3.36 -4.76 21.22
N SER A 101 -3.02 -3.61 20.64
CA SER A 101 -3.33 -3.28 19.25
C SER A 101 -2.10 -2.66 18.59
N VAL A 102 -1.68 -3.25 17.51
CA VAL A 102 -0.63 -2.75 16.62
C VAL A 102 -1.31 -2.30 15.33
N GLY A 103 -1.23 -1.00 15.03
CA GLY A 103 -1.88 -0.44 13.85
C GLY A 103 -1.12 -0.76 12.56
N SER A 104 0.16 -0.40 12.52
CA SER A 104 1.03 -0.67 11.36
C SER A 104 2.45 -0.92 11.83
N ILE A 105 3.22 -1.61 11.01
CA ILE A 105 4.67 -1.69 11.19
C ILE A 105 5.38 -1.04 10.01
N ARG A 106 6.55 -0.48 10.26
CA ARG A 106 7.42 0.09 9.22
C ARG A 106 8.88 -0.12 9.59
N MET A 107 9.65 -0.72 8.70
CA MET A 107 11.09 -0.85 8.87
C MET A 107 11.76 0.52 8.80
N GLN A 108 12.67 0.78 9.76
CA GLN A 108 13.43 2.02 9.81
C GLN A 108 14.87 1.82 9.31
N ASN A 109 15.41 0.66 9.57
CA ASN A 109 16.70 0.18 9.08
C ASN A 109 16.72 -1.36 9.18
N LEU A 110 17.87 -1.98 8.95
CA LEU A 110 18.01 -3.44 8.98
C LEU A 110 17.72 -4.09 10.35
N ASN A 111 17.73 -3.31 11.45
CA ASN A 111 17.63 -3.84 12.81
C ASN A 111 16.52 -3.21 13.64
N GLN A 112 15.76 -2.26 13.09
CA GLN A 112 14.76 -1.51 13.83
C GLN A 112 13.49 -1.34 13.00
N LEU A 113 12.37 -1.39 13.70
CA LEU A 113 11.05 -1.11 13.13
C LEU A 113 10.24 -0.21 14.06
N ILE A 114 9.30 0.53 13.47
CA ILE A 114 8.35 1.35 14.20
C ILE A 114 6.97 0.68 14.17
N PHE A 115 6.33 0.64 15.33
CA PHE A 115 4.92 0.29 15.47
C PHE A 115 4.11 1.57 15.58
N GLY A 116 3.23 1.79 14.60
CA GLY A 116 2.35 2.95 14.55
C GLY A 116 1.01 2.69 15.21
N GLY A 117 0.56 3.64 16.00
CA GLY A 117 -0.76 3.69 16.60
C GLY A 117 -1.40 5.06 16.39
N MET A 118 -2.63 5.25 16.86
CA MET A 118 -3.34 6.53 16.77
C MET A 118 -2.93 7.55 17.84
N ASP A 119 -2.34 7.09 18.94
CA ASP A 119 -1.90 7.91 20.09
C ASP A 119 -0.39 8.00 20.23
N ARG A 120 0.33 7.06 19.61
CA ARG A 120 1.78 6.95 19.72
C ARG A 120 2.41 6.20 18.56
N ALA A 121 3.71 6.38 18.43
CA ALA A 121 4.58 5.53 17.64
C ALA A 121 5.69 4.96 18.53
N THR A 122 6.00 3.68 18.40
CA THR A 122 7.01 3.03 19.25
C THR A 122 8.08 2.37 18.37
N LEU A 123 9.33 2.70 18.62
CA LEU A 123 10.50 2.12 17.96
C LEU A 123 10.96 0.90 18.75
N PHE A 124 11.15 -0.20 18.04
CA PHE A 124 11.69 -1.46 18.58
C PHE A 124 12.92 -1.90 17.79
N SER A 125 13.81 -2.64 18.45
CA SER A 125 14.76 -3.49 17.76
C SER A 125 14.07 -4.78 17.30
N LEU A 126 14.66 -5.46 16.31
CA LEU A 126 14.08 -6.70 15.76
C LEU A 126 13.97 -7.83 16.79
N ASP A 127 14.77 -7.81 17.86
CA ASP A 127 14.69 -8.77 18.97
C ASP A 127 13.58 -8.44 19.99
N GLY A 128 12.68 -7.51 19.68
CA GLY A 128 11.51 -7.16 20.48
C GLY A 128 11.78 -6.18 21.64
N LYS A 129 12.97 -5.59 21.72
CA LYS A 129 13.27 -4.60 22.75
C LYS A 129 12.76 -3.23 22.36
N LYS A 130 11.97 -2.61 23.23
CA LYS A 130 11.49 -1.23 23.07
C LYS A 130 12.66 -0.26 23.23
N LEU A 131 12.88 0.57 22.22
CA LEU A 131 13.95 1.57 22.18
C LEU A 131 13.45 2.95 22.59
N SER A 132 12.30 3.38 22.05
CA SER A 132 11.68 4.66 22.40
C SER A 132 10.19 4.64 22.06
N THR A 133 9.43 5.55 22.69
CA THR A 133 8.03 5.80 22.36
C THR A 133 7.82 7.30 22.20
N VAL A 134 7.18 7.65 21.10
CA VAL A 134 6.74 9.02 20.80
C VAL A 134 5.25 9.08 21.09
N HIS A 135 4.88 9.70 22.20
CA HIS A 135 3.49 9.99 22.54
C HIS A 135 3.08 11.28 21.87
N TYR A 136 2.05 11.23 21.03
CA TYR A 136 1.66 12.40 20.24
C TYR A 136 1.12 13.56 21.10
N GLU A 137 0.53 13.25 22.24
CA GLU A 137 0.06 14.26 23.21
C GLU A 137 1.16 15.16 23.79
N ASN A 138 2.43 14.75 23.69
CA ASN A 138 3.57 15.54 24.15
C ASN A 138 3.93 16.69 23.21
N PHE A 139 3.33 16.75 22.03
CA PHE A 139 3.57 17.79 21.04
C PHE A 139 2.40 18.77 21.04
N SER A 140 2.65 20.04 21.16
CA SER A 140 1.60 21.04 21.21
C SER A 140 1.71 22.07 20.09
N LEU A 141 0.57 22.38 19.50
CA LEU A 141 0.34 23.58 18.71
C LEU A 141 -0.49 24.53 19.57
N GLY A 142 0.19 25.36 20.38
CA GLY A 142 -0.53 26.34 21.20
C GLY A 142 -1.50 25.77 22.24
N GLY A 143 -1.33 24.49 22.64
CA GLY A 143 -2.13 23.85 23.69
C GLY A 143 -2.77 22.52 23.37
N ASN A 144 -3.08 22.22 22.11
CA ASN A 144 -3.64 20.93 21.70
C ASN A 144 -2.85 20.36 20.54
N PHE A 145 -2.49 19.07 20.64
CA PHE A 145 -1.80 18.36 19.56
C PHE A 145 -2.73 18.16 18.34
N VAL A 146 -3.95 17.75 18.59
CA VAL A 146 -4.98 17.50 17.60
C VAL A 146 -6.24 18.25 18.01
N GLU A 147 -6.89 18.94 17.11
CA GLU A 147 -8.14 19.64 17.39
C GLU A 147 -9.31 18.64 17.55
N SER A 148 -10.39 19.11 18.18
CA SER A 148 -11.59 18.29 18.29
C SER A 148 -12.12 17.92 16.93
N GLY A 149 -12.24 16.61 16.65
CA GLY A 149 -12.67 16.08 15.34
C GLY A 149 -11.52 15.76 14.40
N GLU A 150 -10.28 15.81 14.85
CA GLU A 150 -9.12 15.33 14.12
C GLU A 150 -8.61 14.00 14.68
N MET A 151 -7.94 13.23 13.85
CA MET A 151 -7.25 11.98 14.23
C MET A 151 -5.92 11.83 13.48
N ILE A 152 -4.97 11.16 14.13
CA ILE A 152 -3.71 10.78 13.49
C ILE A 152 -3.85 9.39 12.87
N GLN A 153 -3.40 9.25 11.62
CA GLN A 153 -3.28 7.93 11.02
C GLN A 153 -2.15 7.12 11.65
N SER A 154 -2.39 5.81 11.78
CA SER A 154 -1.47 4.88 12.46
C SER A 154 -0.24 4.47 11.63
N SER A 155 0.13 5.22 10.61
CA SER A 155 1.28 4.88 9.73
C SER A 155 2.28 6.04 9.66
N PRO A 156 2.95 6.37 10.78
CA PRO A 156 3.93 7.45 10.81
C PRO A 156 5.17 7.12 9.98
N VAL A 157 5.84 8.16 9.53
CA VAL A 157 7.17 8.09 8.91
C VAL A 157 8.16 8.74 9.86
N LEU A 158 9.19 7.99 10.24
CA LEU A 158 10.26 8.49 11.11
C LEU A 158 11.51 8.78 10.29
N ASP A 159 12.07 9.97 10.49
CA ASP A 159 13.42 10.34 10.07
C ASP A 159 14.31 10.39 11.30
N ILE A 160 15.04 9.31 11.54
CA ILE A 160 15.88 9.18 12.74
C ILE A 160 17.02 10.20 12.73
N GLU A 161 17.63 10.44 11.56
CA GLU A 161 18.77 11.32 11.42
C GLU A 161 18.37 12.77 11.65
N ALA A 162 17.25 13.20 11.07
CA ALA A 162 16.71 14.54 11.27
C ALA A 162 15.95 14.70 12.59
N LYS A 163 15.77 13.62 13.38
CA LYS A 163 14.92 13.57 14.58
C LYS A 163 13.53 14.13 14.33
N ARG A 164 12.92 13.78 13.21
CA ARG A 164 11.59 14.22 12.81
C ARG A 164 10.67 13.03 12.57
N MET A 165 9.42 13.20 12.91
CA MET A 165 8.37 12.26 12.57
C MET A 165 7.29 12.97 11.77
N PHE A 166 6.85 12.32 10.70
CA PHE A 166 5.79 12.82 9.84
C PHE A 166 4.54 11.98 10.07
N VAL A 167 3.43 12.63 10.35
CA VAL A 167 2.14 12.01 10.58
C VAL A 167 1.09 12.66 9.71
N LEU A 168 0.09 11.88 9.32
CA LEU A 168 -1.07 12.43 8.65
C LEU A 168 -2.16 12.71 9.68
N ILE A 169 -2.65 13.94 9.70
CA ILE A 169 -3.76 14.39 10.53
C ILE A 169 -5.00 14.48 9.63
N GLU A 170 -6.02 13.69 9.93
CA GLU A 170 -7.30 13.70 9.21
C GLU A 170 -8.37 14.41 10.02
N LYS A 171 -9.15 15.26 9.36
CA LYS A 171 -10.35 15.90 9.92
C LYS A 171 -11.55 14.98 9.68
N ILE A 172 -12.23 14.57 10.75
CA ILE A 172 -13.31 13.58 10.67
C ILE A 172 -14.62 14.21 10.16
N LYS A 173 -14.91 15.46 10.53
CA LYS A 173 -16.18 16.13 10.22
C LYS A 173 -16.05 17.27 9.23
N ASP A 174 -14.98 17.99 9.29
CA ASP A 174 -14.72 19.12 8.41
C ASP A 174 -13.62 18.70 7.44
N SER A 175 -13.85 18.90 6.19
CA SER A 175 -12.97 18.52 5.11
C SER A 175 -11.50 18.90 5.34
N GLY A 176 -10.60 17.96 5.08
CA GLY A 176 -9.20 18.25 4.95
C GLY A 176 -8.29 17.26 5.66
N SER A 177 -7.05 17.35 5.30
CA SER A 177 -5.95 16.63 5.93
C SER A 177 -4.77 17.59 6.07
N ALA A 178 -3.96 17.36 7.08
CA ALA A 178 -2.71 18.08 7.26
C ALA A 178 -1.54 17.11 7.42
N LEU A 179 -0.38 17.48 6.94
CA LEU A 179 0.88 16.84 7.30
C LEU A 179 1.36 17.44 8.62
N GLY A 180 1.40 16.64 9.66
CA GLY A 180 2.05 16.98 10.93
C GLY A 180 3.52 16.62 10.88
N ILE A 181 4.39 17.57 11.23
CA ILE A 181 5.83 17.38 11.31
C ILE A 181 6.23 17.59 12.76
N LEU A 182 6.58 16.50 13.45
CA LEU A 182 6.96 16.47 14.84
C LEU A 182 8.48 16.57 14.96
N ASP A 183 8.98 17.61 15.62
CA ASP A 183 10.38 17.71 16.02
C ASP A 183 10.59 16.92 17.32
N LEU A 184 11.32 15.82 17.27
CA LEU A 184 11.53 14.93 18.42
C LEU A 184 12.58 15.45 19.39
N GLY A 185 13.32 16.49 19.03
CA GLY A 185 14.29 17.15 19.90
C GLY A 185 13.65 18.24 20.75
N GLU A 186 12.85 19.10 20.12
CA GLU A 186 12.24 20.26 20.75
C GLU A 186 10.80 20.01 21.24
N TYR A 187 10.22 18.84 20.90
CA TYR A 187 8.82 18.49 21.20
C TYR A 187 7.82 19.49 20.61
N GLU A 188 8.13 20.00 19.43
CA GLU A 188 7.27 20.91 18.68
C GLU A 188 6.62 20.20 17.49
N ILE A 189 5.46 20.70 17.08
CA ILE A 189 4.78 20.27 15.86
C ILE A 189 4.56 21.47 14.96
N SER A 190 4.88 21.29 13.68
CA SER A 190 4.41 22.17 12.61
C SER A 190 3.39 21.46 11.74
N ARG A 191 2.45 22.20 11.15
CA ARG A 191 1.40 21.68 10.28
C ARG A 191 1.52 22.29 8.90
N LYS A 192 1.33 21.44 7.89
CA LYS A 192 1.18 21.85 6.50
C LYS A 192 -0.21 21.40 6.02
N GLU A 193 -1.13 22.34 5.83
CA GLU A 193 -2.48 22.02 5.35
C GLU A 193 -2.44 21.48 3.90
N LEU A 194 -3.19 20.40 3.66
CA LEU A 194 -3.22 19.70 2.38
C LEU A 194 -4.52 20.06 1.63
N GLN A 195 -4.65 21.32 1.21
CA GLN A 195 -5.87 21.85 0.59
C GLN A 195 -6.35 21.05 -0.62
N THR A 196 -5.43 20.48 -1.40
CA THR A 196 -5.78 19.65 -2.56
C THR A 196 -6.47 18.34 -2.17
N PHE A 197 -6.42 17.95 -0.89
CA PHE A 197 -7.05 16.75 -0.36
C PHE A 197 -8.43 17.00 0.28
N GLU A 198 -8.92 18.23 0.26
CA GLU A 198 -10.30 18.54 0.71
C GLU A 198 -11.36 17.78 -0.08
N LYS A 199 -11.09 17.50 -1.37
CA LYS A 199 -11.97 16.68 -2.22
C LYS A 199 -12.19 15.27 -1.67
N LEU A 200 -11.32 14.74 -0.82
CA LEU A 200 -11.40 13.37 -0.29
C LEU A 200 -12.71 13.10 0.44
N ASN A 201 -13.29 14.12 1.07
CA ASN A 201 -14.54 13.99 1.81
C ASN A 201 -15.76 13.71 0.93
N ASN A 202 -15.72 14.10 -0.34
CA ASN A 202 -16.77 13.80 -1.30
C ASN A 202 -16.84 12.29 -1.64
N TYR A 203 -15.88 11.51 -1.13
CA TYR A 203 -15.73 10.08 -1.40
C TYR A 203 -15.67 9.25 -0.11
N ARG A 204 -15.93 9.86 1.05
CA ARG A 204 -16.00 9.16 2.33
C ARG A 204 -17.42 8.66 2.57
N LEU A 205 -17.61 7.36 2.48
CA LEU A 205 -18.90 6.74 2.79
C LEU A 205 -19.00 6.48 4.29
N THR A 206 -20.16 6.69 4.88
CA THR A 206 -20.42 6.49 6.30
C THR A 206 -21.61 5.56 6.49
N LEU A 207 -21.41 4.47 7.23
CA LEU A 207 -22.48 3.55 7.66
C LEU A 207 -22.86 3.88 9.10
N TRP A 208 -24.10 4.28 9.31
CA TRP A 208 -24.65 4.55 10.63
C TRP A 208 -25.25 3.28 11.26
N MET A 209 -24.86 3.00 12.50
CA MET A 209 -25.32 1.89 13.32
C MET A 209 -25.87 2.46 14.63
N GLY A 210 -27.05 3.06 14.56
CA GLY A 210 -27.66 3.76 15.69
C GLY A 210 -26.90 5.04 16.04
N LYS A 211 -26.16 5.06 17.17
CA LYS A 211 -25.37 6.21 17.62
C LYS A 211 -23.89 6.13 17.18
N SER A 212 -23.48 5.01 16.64
CA SER A 212 -22.11 4.78 16.15
C SER A 212 -22.07 4.82 14.64
N SER A 213 -20.92 5.09 14.07
CA SER A 213 -20.72 5.07 12.63
C SER A 213 -19.37 4.45 12.25
N LEU A 214 -19.33 3.83 11.07
CA LEU A 214 -18.11 3.37 10.42
C LEU A 214 -17.88 4.18 9.15
N GLY A 215 -16.69 4.75 9.02
CA GLY A 215 -16.29 5.47 7.84
C GLY A 215 -15.46 4.60 6.89
N PHE A 216 -15.84 4.58 5.62
CA PHE A 216 -15.10 3.95 4.52
C PHE A 216 -14.51 5.05 3.66
N GLY A 217 -13.36 5.53 4.05
CA GLY A 217 -12.71 6.64 3.38
C GLY A 217 -11.67 6.16 2.38
N ILE A 218 -11.40 7.03 1.43
CA ILE A 218 -10.25 6.93 0.55
C ILE A 218 -9.10 7.60 1.27
N GLY A 219 -8.24 6.79 1.90
CA GLY A 219 -7.14 7.30 2.73
C GLY A 219 -6.06 7.99 1.91
N VAL A 220 -5.40 8.94 2.54
CA VAL A 220 -4.09 9.43 2.13
C VAL A 220 -3.04 8.45 2.63
N LYS A 221 -2.01 8.21 1.85
CA LYS A 221 -0.84 7.43 2.24
C LYS A 221 0.39 8.31 2.25
N ILE A 222 1.27 8.02 3.19
CA ILE A 222 2.52 8.74 3.41
C ILE A 222 3.69 7.76 3.32
N GLU A 223 4.67 8.07 2.48
CA GLU A 223 5.88 7.27 2.26
C GLU A 223 7.10 8.18 2.19
N LYS A 224 8.27 7.70 2.67
CA LYS A 224 9.53 8.46 2.59
C LYS A 224 10.46 7.86 1.57
N PHE A 225 11.02 8.71 0.74
CA PHE A 225 12.08 8.37 -0.20
C PHE A 225 13.10 9.51 -0.28
N GLY A 226 14.31 9.26 0.18
CA GLY A 226 15.34 10.29 0.30
C GLY A 226 14.83 11.47 1.14
N SER A 227 14.96 12.69 0.61
CA SER A 227 14.41 13.91 1.23
C SER A 227 12.90 14.10 1.02
N LYS A 228 12.24 13.25 0.21
CA LYS A 228 10.81 13.42 -0.12
C LYS A 228 9.92 12.58 0.82
N VAL A 229 9.00 13.24 1.50
CA VAL A 229 7.88 12.61 2.19
C VAL A 229 6.67 12.69 1.25
N ILE A 230 6.41 11.61 0.53
CA ILE A 230 5.44 11.55 -0.56
C ILE A 230 4.04 11.26 0.00
N LEU A 231 3.08 12.04 -0.42
CA LEU A 231 1.67 11.95 -0.07
C LEU A 231 0.87 11.57 -1.33
N SER A 232 0.08 10.52 -1.23
CA SER A 232 -0.76 10.03 -2.32
C SER A 232 -2.16 9.70 -1.83
N ASN A 233 -3.13 9.68 -2.73
CA ASN A 233 -4.51 9.29 -2.43
C ASN A 233 -5.11 8.49 -3.58
N GLN A 234 -6.27 7.87 -3.38
CA GLN A 234 -6.94 7.05 -4.39
C GLN A 234 -7.78 7.84 -5.39
N ILE A 235 -8.01 9.15 -5.18
CA ILE A 235 -8.95 9.95 -5.99
C ILE A 235 -8.29 10.54 -7.21
N THR A 236 -7.05 11.01 -7.06
CA THR A 236 -6.33 11.75 -8.10
C THR A 236 -4.98 11.13 -8.43
N SER A 237 -4.58 11.26 -9.68
CA SER A 237 -3.24 10.87 -10.13
C SER A 237 -2.15 11.73 -9.52
N SER A 238 -2.46 12.93 -9.04
CA SER A 238 -1.48 13.87 -8.47
C SER A 238 -0.75 13.27 -7.28
N LEU A 239 0.52 13.59 -7.16
CA LEU A 239 1.35 13.34 -5.98
C LEU A 239 1.74 14.67 -5.35
N MET A 240 1.72 14.71 -4.01
CA MET A 240 2.33 15.78 -3.23
C MET A 240 3.54 15.23 -2.50
N TRP A 241 4.53 16.07 -2.20
CA TRP A 241 5.60 15.69 -1.30
C TRP A 241 6.09 16.90 -0.52
N HIS A 242 6.44 16.63 0.72
CA HIS A 242 7.21 17.57 1.53
C HIS A 242 8.70 17.24 1.33
N ASP A 243 9.47 18.21 0.87
CA ASP A 243 10.92 18.08 0.79
C ASP A 243 11.52 18.50 2.14
N THR A 244 12.20 17.56 2.79
CA THR A 244 12.73 17.76 4.15
C THR A 244 13.96 18.67 4.20
N GLU A 245 14.67 18.86 3.07
CA GLU A 245 15.81 19.76 2.96
C GLU A 245 15.36 21.20 2.68
N LEU A 246 14.33 21.35 1.84
CA LEU A 246 13.79 22.66 1.45
C LEU A 246 12.66 23.14 2.38
N ASP A 247 12.20 22.31 3.30
CA ASP A 247 11.03 22.53 4.19
C ASP A 247 9.79 23.05 3.43
N SER A 248 9.54 22.51 2.27
CA SER A 248 8.50 23.00 1.36
C SER A 248 7.64 21.87 0.80
N LEU A 249 6.36 22.17 0.56
CA LEU A 249 5.42 21.29 -0.11
C LEU A 249 5.47 21.53 -1.63
N PHE A 250 5.54 20.43 -2.36
CA PHE A 250 5.47 20.41 -3.80
C PHE A 250 4.31 19.53 -4.26
N MET A 251 3.83 19.76 -5.46
CA MET A 251 2.80 18.94 -6.08
C MET A 251 3.10 18.74 -7.56
N LYS A 252 2.82 17.55 -8.06
CA LYS A 252 2.88 17.23 -9.47
C LYS A 252 1.56 16.58 -9.90
N THR A 253 0.98 17.09 -10.95
CA THR A 253 -0.21 16.55 -11.60
C THR A 253 0.20 15.82 -12.87
N TYR A 254 -0.39 14.67 -13.10
CA TYR A 254 -0.12 13.85 -14.27
C TYR A 254 -1.29 13.89 -15.23
N SER A 255 -1.00 13.72 -16.52
CA SER A 255 -2.00 13.57 -17.58
C SER A 255 -1.80 12.18 -18.21
N SER A 256 -2.58 11.22 -17.72
CA SER A 256 -2.59 9.87 -18.26
C SER A 256 -3.21 9.84 -19.65
N GLN A 257 -2.65 9.00 -20.51
CA GLN A 257 -3.24 8.68 -21.82
C GLN A 257 -4.15 7.45 -21.75
N LEU A 258 -4.09 6.69 -20.67
CA LEU A 258 -4.79 5.42 -20.52
C LEU A 258 -6.01 5.51 -19.60
N THR A 259 -6.01 6.45 -18.65
CA THR A 259 -7.04 6.55 -17.61
C THR A 259 -7.51 7.98 -17.40
N ALA A 260 -8.65 8.16 -16.72
CA ALA A 260 -8.98 9.43 -16.11
C ALA A 260 -7.92 9.82 -15.07
N ASN A 261 -7.72 11.11 -14.85
CA ASN A 261 -6.71 11.61 -13.92
C ASN A 261 -7.25 11.82 -12.50
N GLU A 262 -8.56 11.81 -12.34
CA GLU A 262 -9.24 11.90 -11.04
C GLU A 262 -10.65 11.31 -11.13
N LYS A 263 -11.23 11.00 -9.96
CA LYS A 263 -12.65 10.68 -9.84
C LYS A 263 -13.48 11.95 -10.02
N VAL A 264 -14.63 11.81 -10.67
CA VAL A 264 -15.51 12.95 -10.98
C VAL A 264 -16.96 12.75 -10.55
N ASN A 265 -17.37 11.52 -10.25
CA ASN A 265 -18.75 11.24 -9.89
C ASN A 265 -19.06 11.68 -8.46
N SER A 266 -20.34 11.89 -8.20
CA SER A 266 -20.88 12.15 -6.87
C SER A 266 -21.51 10.88 -6.31
N TYR A 267 -21.39 10.68 -5.01
CA TYR A 267 -21.83 9.49 -4.30
C TYR A 267 -22.78 9.87 -3.16
N LYS A 268 -23.67 8.93 -2.81
CA LYS A 268 -24.39 9.03 -1.55
C LYS A 268 -23.41 8.72 -0.43
N LEU A 269 -23.19 9.66 0.48
CA LEU A 269 -22.15 9.53 1.51
C LEU A 269 -22.66 8.84 2.78
N GLU A 270 -23.94 9.00 3.13
CA GLU A 270 -24.53 8.50 4.38
C GLU A 270 -25.42 7.28 4.12
N HIS A 271 -25.21 6.21 4.86
CA HIS A 271 -25.89 4.93 4.71
C HIS A 271 -26.36 4.40 6.06
N GLU A 272 -27.48 3.67 6.05
CA GLU A 272 -28.07 3.01 7.24
C GLU A 272 -28.00 1.48 7.15
N THR A 273 -27.58 0.93 6.01
CA THR A 273 -27.46 -0.52 5.79
C THR A 273 -26.14 -0.86 5.10
N GLU A 274 -25.61 -2.06 5.40
CA GLU A 274 -24.41 -2.59 4.76
C GLU A 274 -24.58 -2.74 3.24
N GLU A 275 -25.73 -3.23 2.78
CA GLU A 275 -26.04 -3.36 1.34
C GLU A 275 -25.96 -2.01 0.60
N SER A 276 -26.46 -0.95 1.25
CA SER A 276 -26.42 0.40 0.67
C SER A 276 -24.99 0.94 0.54
N VAL A 277 -24.15 0.75 1.56
CA VAL A 277 -22.76 1.19 1.51
C VAL A 277 -21.95 0.34 0.55
N GLU A 278 -22.16 -0.98 0.50
CA GLU A 278 -21.50 -1.86 -0.48
C GLU A 278 -21.79 -1.47 -1.93
N THR A 279 -23.07 -1.17 -2.20
CA THR A 279 -23.49 -0.74 -3.54
C THR A 279 -22.76 0.54 -3.96
N GLU A 280 -22.68 1.52 -3.08
CA GLU A 280 -22.02 2.79 -3.39
C GLU A 280 -20.48 2.66 -3.44
N TYR A 281 -19.92 1.82 -2.56
CA TYR A 281 -18.50 1.50 -2.56
C TYR A 281 -18.06 0.83 -3.86
N THR A 282 -18.86 -0.09 -4.39
CA THR A 282 -18.64 -0.71 -5.71
C THR A 282 -18.60 0.33 -6.83
N LYS A 283 -19.59 1.23 -6.88
CA LYS A 283 -19.61 2.31 -7.88
C LYS A 283 -18.37 3.20 -7.79
N LEU A 284 -17.90 3.49 -6.57
CA LEU A 284 -16.71 4.28 -6.32
C LEU A 284 -15.45 3.61 -6.89
N HIS A 285 -15.38 2.28 -6.87
CA HIS A 285 -14.25 1.52 -7.42
C HIS A 285 -14.36 1.26 -8.93
N GLN A 286 -15.53 1.50 -9.52
CA GLN A 286 -15.72 1.51 -10.97
C GLN A 286 -15.15 2.78 -11.65
N GLU A 287 -14.81 3.81 -10.88
CA GLU A 287 -13.90 4.86 -11.35
C GLU A 287 -12.45 4.47 -11.07
N ILE A 288 -11.52 5.21 -11.67
CA ILE A 288 -10.07 4.98 -11.46
C ILE A 288 -9.68 5.16 -9.98
N ASN A 289 -8.84 4.27 -9.50
CA ASN A 289 -8.28 4.28 -8.15
C ASN A 289 -6.77 4.28 -8.23
N PHE A 290 -6.11 5.23 -7.57
CA PHE A 290 -4.65 5.35 -7.57
C PHE A 290 -4.07 4.80 -6.27
N LEU A 291 -2.95 4.07 -6.38
CA LEU A 291 -2.23 3.53 -5.24
C LEU A 291 -0.97 4.36 -4.94
N PRO A 292 -0.35 4.18 -3.77
CA PRO A 292 0.93 4.81 -3.47
C PRO A 292 2.01 4.39 -4.47
N PRO A 293 2.95 5.26 -4.83
CA PRO A 293 4.14 4.86 -5.58
C PRO A 293 5.08 4.04 -4.68
N PHE A 294 5.81 3.11 -5.26
CA PHE A 294 6.84 2.33 -4.59
C PHE A 294 8.11 2.28 -5.45
N TRP A 295 9.25 2.33 -4.79
CA TRP A 295 10.55 2.43 -5.45
C TRP A 295 11.11 1.07 -5.83
N ASP A 296 11.66 0.97 -7.03
CA ASP A 296 12.47 -0.16 -7.50
C ASP A 296 13.93 0.27 -7.59
N GLU A 297 14.72 -0.20 -6.63
CA GLU A 297 16.13 0.14 -6.54
C GLU A 297 16.94 -0.36 -7.74
N LYS A 298 16.61 -1.52 -8.29
CA LYS A 298 17.34 -2.09 -9.42
C LYS A 298 17.10 -1.33 -10.72
N ASN A 299 15.85 -0.96 -10.98
CA ASN A 299 15.48 -0.25 -12.20
C ASN A 299 15.54 1.29 -12.04
N GLN A 300 15.76 1.79 -10.81
CA GLN A 300 15.85 3.22 -10.48
C GLN A 300 14.60 4.00 -10.92
N VAL A 301 13.43 3.44 -10.67
CA VAL A 301 12.13 4.04 -10.99
C VAL A 301 11.14 3.84 -9.86
N PHE A 302 10.18 4.74 -9.74
CA PHE A 302 8.96 4.47 -9.01
C PHE A 302 7.97 3.77 -9.93
N TYR A 303 7.34 2.72 -9.42
CA TYR A 303 6.13 2.17 -9.99
C TYR A 303 4.92 2.62 -9.18
N ARG A 304 3.79 2.79 -9.85
CA ARG A 304 2.53 3.11 -9.22
C ARG A 304 1.42 2.34 -9.91
N PHE A 305 0.72 1.51 -9.17
CA PHE A 305 -0.51 0.89 -9.69
C PHE A 305 -1.68 1.86 -9.64
N SER A 306 -2.57 1.70 -10.62
CA SER A 306 -3.94 2.19 -10.55
C SER A 306 -4.88 1.11 -11.10
N PHE A 307 -6.13 1.13 -10.67
CA PHE A 307 -7.10 0.14 -11.12
C PHE A 307 -8.50 0.73 -11.27
N GLN A 308 -9.29 0.07 -12.10
CA GLN A 308 -10.69 0.40 -12.32
C GLN A 308 -11.47 -0.91 -12.41
N GLU A 309 -12.47 -1.09 -11.56
CA GLU A 309 -13.36 -2.24 -11.62
C GLU A 309 -14.32 -2.11 -12.80
N ILE A 310 -14.47 -3.20 -13.56
CA ILE A 310 -15.36 -3.23 -14.72
C ILE A 310 -16.76 -3.53 -14.22
N PRO A 311 -17.77 -2.71 -14.55
CA PRO A 311 -19.16 -3.00 -14.19
C PRO A 311 -19.58 -4.40 -14.65
N SER A 312 -20.17 -5.17 -13.76
CA SER A 312 -20.64 -6.52 -14.03
C SER A 312 -22.03 -6.72 -13.42
N GLU A 313 -22.93 -7.38 -14.16
CA GLU A 313 -24.21 -7.85 -13.64
C GLU A 313 -24.07 -9.14 -12.82
N SER A 314 -22.91 -9.78 -12.87
CA SER A 314 -22.61 -11.00 -12.12
C SER A 314 -22.50 -10.70 -10.63
N LYS A 315 -23.19 -11.52 -9.82
CA LYS A 315 -22.98 -11.54 -8.37
C LYS A 315 -21.87 -12.50 -7.94
N VAL A 316 -21.29 -13.25 -8.90
CA VAL A 316 -20.19 -14.17 -8.65
C VAL A 316 -18.89 -13.38 -8.73
N GLU A 317 -18.17 -13.29 -7.62
CA GLU A 317 -16.95 -12.47 -7.50
C GLU A 317 -15.89 -12.80 -8.55
N GLU A 318 -15.72 -14.06 -8.89
CA GLU A 318 -14.76 -14.55 -9.90
C GLU A 318 -15.02 -13.99 -11.32
N ASN A 319 -16.23 -13.51 -11.58
CA ASN A 319 -16.61 -12.91 -12.85
C ASN A 319 -16.42 -11.39 -12.88
N ILE A 320 -16.11 -10.76 -11.76
CA ILE A 320 -15.86 -9.32 -11.69
C ILE A 320 -14.38 -9.07 -12.03
N LYS A 321 -14.17 -8.30 -13.08
CA LYS A 321 -12.84 -8.00 -13.60
C LYS A 321 -12.43 -6.56 -13.28
N SER A 322 -11.13 -6.33 -13.27
CA SER A 322 -10.55 -4.99 -13.13
C SER A 322 -9.52 -4.76 -14.24
N ASN A 323 -9.48 -3.54 -14.75
CA ASN A 323 -8.32 -3.06 -15.49
C ASN A 323 -7.28 -2.61 -14.47
N ILE A 324 -6.06 -3.12 -14.59
CA ILE A 324 -4.94 -2.75 -13.73
C ILE A 324 -3.89 -2.08 -14.59
N TYR A 325 -3.53 -0.86 -14.23
CA TYR A 325 -2.54 -0.06 -14.93
C TYR A 325 -1.30 0.09 -14.07
N LEU A 326 -0.16 0.17 -14.72
CA LEU A 326 1.14 0.45 -14.10
C LEU A 326 1.70 1.73 -14.71
N THR A 327 2.04 2.67 -13.85
CA THR A 327 2.71 3.92 -14.20
C THR A 327 4.15 3.85 -13.72
N ALA A 328 5.12 4.26 -14.53
CA ALA A 328 6.51 4.44 -14.17
C ALA A 328 6.81 5.93 -14.03
N LEU A 329 7.49 6.28 -12.92
CA LEU A 329 7.96 7.64 -12.66
C LEU A 329 9.48 7.59 -12.42
N ASP A 330 10.20 8.62 -12.85
CA ASP A 330 11.61 8.77 -12.50
C ASP A 330 11.79 9.20 -11.02
N LYS A 331 13.05 9.30 -10.56
CA LYS A 331 13.38 9.72 -9.18
C LYS A 331 12.84 11.11 -8.79
N ASP A 332 12.55 11.96 -9.79
CA ASP A 332 11.99 13.30 -9.61
C ASP A 332 10.46 13.32 -9.78
N LEU A 333 9.86 12.12 -9.77
CA LEU A 333 8.44 11.89 -9.93
C LEU A 333 7.90 12.40 -11.28
N ASN A 334 8.70 12.45 -12.35
CA ASN A 334 8.20 12.71 -13.69
C ASN A 334 7.61 11.42 -14.27
N LEU A 335 6.48 11.54 -14.95
CA LEU A 335 5.87 10.44 -15.68
C LEU A 335 6.78 10.05 -16.86
N ILE A 336 7.23 8.80 -16.89
CA ILE A 336 8.10 8.25 -17.93
C ILE A 336 7.46 7.11 -18.73
N GLY A 337 6.36 6.53 -18.24
CA GLY A 337 5.63 5.51 -18.97
C GLY A 337 4.36 5.05 -18.27
N GLU A 338 3.43 4.50 -19.06
CA GLU A 338 2.16 3.92 -18.61
C GLU A 338 1.83 2.68 -19.42
N ILE A 339 1.19 1.70 -18.80
CA ILE A 339 0.70 0.50 -19.45
C ILE A 339 -0.52 -0.09 -18.76
N LEU A 340 -1.44 -0.68 -19.52
CA LEU A 340 -2.43 -1.64 -19.02
C LEU A 340 -1.73 -2.99 -18.85
N VAL A 341 -1.88 -3.65 -17.70
CA VAL A 341 -1.33 -4.98 -17.42
C VAL A 341 -2.46 -6.01 -17.42
N PRO A 342 -2.86 -6.52 -18.59
CA PRO A 342 -4.08 -7.33 -18.75
C PRO A 342 -3.98 -8.71 -18.06
N GLN A 343 -2.75 -9.16 -17.78
CA GLN A 343 -2.50 -10.42 -17.10
C GLN A 343 -2.81 -10.35 -15.58
N LEU A 344 -2.84 -9.17 -14.99
CA LEU A 344 -3.15 -9.00 -13.58
C LEU A 344 -4.65 -9.00 -13.35
N THR A 345 -5.04 -9.65 -12.27
CA THR A 345 -6.41 -9.67 -11.75
C THR A 345 -6.42 -9.20 -10.30
N LYS A 346 -7.56 -8.79 -9.83
CA LYS A 346 -7.76 -8.37 -8.44
C LYS A 346 -9.17 -8.79 -7.99
N LYS A 347 -9.29 -9.18 -6.72
CA LYS A 347 -10.61 -9.40 -6.10
C LYS A 347 -11.44 -8.11 -6.10
N PRO A 348 -12.76 -8.19 -6.23
CA PRO A 348 -13.63 -7.02 -6.13
C PRO A 348 -13.45 -6.27 -4.82
N SER A 349 -13.47 -4.95 -4.88
CA SER A 349 -13.39 -4.11 -3.68
C SER A 349 -14.69 -4.15 -2.89
N LYS A 350 -14.57 -4.31 -1.57
CA LYS A 350 -15.67 -4.25 -0.61
C LYS A 350 -15.28 -3.37 0.57
N PRO A 351 -16.25 -2.79 1.30
CA PRO A 351 -15.97 -1.94 2.45
C PRO A 351 -15.04 -2.58 3.50
N PHE A 352 -15.18 -3.89 3.72
CA PHE A 352 -14.44 -4.63 4.74
C PHE A 352 -13.35 -5.56 4.20
N SER A 353 -13.28 -5.76 2.89
CA SER A 353 -12.35 -6.70 2.25
C SER A 353 -12.07 -6.33 0.79
N GLY A 354 -11.27 -7.14 0.09
CA GLY A 354 -11.01 -6.96 -1.35
C GLY A 354 -10.22 -5.68 -1.67
N LYS A 355 -9.38 -5.22 -0.77
CA LYS A 355 -8.45 -4.11 -1.06
C LYS A 355 -7.43 -4.55 -2.10
N PHE A 356 -6.79 -3.58 -2.75
CA PHE A 356 -5.66 -3.91 -3.61
C PHE A 356 -4.56 -4.56 -2.77
N PRO A 357 -4.03 -5.73 -3.18
CA PRO A 357 -3.10 -6.50 -2.37
C PRO A 357 -1.79 -5.74 -2.12
N ARG A 358 -1.11 -6.09 -1.02
CA ARG A 358 0.21 -5.55 -0.73
C ARG A 358 1.17 -5.89 -1.85
N HIS A 359 1.99 -4.91 -2.23
CA HIS A 359 2.94 -5.05 -3.32
C HIS A 359 4.19 -4.22 -3.05
N PHE A 360 5.29 -4.64 -3.64
CA PHE A 360 6.59 -3.98 -3.53
C PHE A 360 7.50 -4.41 -4.70
N ALA A 361 8.57 -3.65 -4.93
CA ALA A 361 9.62 -4.05 -5.85
C ALA A 361 10.72 -4.84 -5.11
N LYS A 362 11.23 -5.89 -5.76
CA LYS A 362 12.41 -6.66 -5.35
C LYS A 362 13.13 -7.18 -6.59
N ASP A 363 14.42 -6.95 -6.67
CA ASP A 363 15.30 -7.41 -7.77
C ASP A 363 14.83 -7.00 -9.17
N GLY A 364 14.16 -5.84 -9.29
CA GLY A 364 13.63 -5.32 -10.55
C GLY A 364 12.35 -6.02 -11.02
N LYS A 365 11.68 -6.71 -10.12
CA LYS A 365 10.38 -7.33 -10.32
C LYS A 365 9.37 -6.77 -9.32
N ILE A 366 8.09 -6.84 -9.65
CA ILE A 366 7.03 -6.41 -8.76
C ILE A 366 6.38 -7.64 -8.15
N TRP A 367 6.42 -7.71 -6.84
CA TRP A 367 5.82 -8.77 -6.03
C TRP A 367 4.48 -8.30 -5.51
N ILE A 368 3.43 -9.07 -5.75
CA ILE A 368 2.05 -8.75 -5.39
C ILE A 368 1.53 -9.90 -4.55
N TYR A 369 1.15 -9.63 -3.30
CA TYR A 369 0.63 -10.65 -2.39
C TYR A 369 -0.60 -11.35 -2.95
N GLU A 370 -0.63 -12.65 -2.81
CA GLU A 370 -1.75 -13.54 -3.14
C GLU A 370 -1.87 -14.63 -2.09
N ASN A 371 -3.08 -14.85 -1.56
CA ASN A 371 -3.35 -16.04 -0.76
C ASN A 371 -3.53 -17.23 -1.71
N ILE A 372 -2.63 -18.19 -1.66
CA ILE A 372 -2.61 -19.35 -2.55
C ILE A 372 -2.90 -20.61 -1.73
N ASN A 373 -4.15 -21.08 -1.74
CA ASN A 373 -4.58 -22.25 -0.98
C ASN A 373 -4.27 -22.15 0.53
N ASP A 374 -4.55 -21.00 1.12
CA ASP A 374 -4.27 -20.67 2.52
C ASP A 374 -2.77 -20.55 2.89
N GLU A 375 -1.90 -20.46 1.88
CA GLU A 375 -0.49 -20.18 2.04
C GLU A 375 -0.14 -18.76 1.59
N MET A 376 0.92 -18.17 2.19
CA MET A 376 1.46 -16.90 1.73
C MET A 376 2.12 -17.06 0.38
N GLY A 377 1.61 -16.42 -0.64
CA GLY A 377 2.20 -16.41 -1.96
C GLY A 377 2.33 -15.01 -2.54
N PHE A 378 3.00 -14.94 -3.69
CA PHE A 378 3.13 -13.73 -4.47
C PHE A 378 3.01 -14.03 -5.96
N VAL A 379 2.25 -13.20 -6.65
CA VAL A 379 2.36 -13.05 -8.09
C VAL A 379 3.52 -12.11 -8.37
N VAL A 380 4.49 -12.58 -9.15
CA VAL A 380 5.72 -11.85 -9.47
C VAL A 380 5.65 -11.38 -10.92
N LEU A 381 5.45 -10.07 -11.10
CA LEU A 381 5.45 -9.42 -12.39
C LEU A 381 6.89 -9.06 -12.80
N THR A 382 7.36 -9.66 -13.88
CA THR A 382 8.67 -9.36 -14.48
C THR A 382 8.46 -8.47 -15.70
N ILE A 383 9.25 -7.38 -15.78
CA ILE A 383 9.29 -6.42 -16.87
C ILE A 383 10.68 -6.55 -17.49
N SER A 384 10.75 -7.05 -18.73
CA SER A 384 12.01 -7.29 -19.45
C SER A 384 12.05 -6.53 -20.77
N ASP A 385 13.24 -6.26 -21.26
CA ASP A 385 13.50 -5.64 -22.57
C ASP A 385 13.18 -6.61 -23.71
#